data_5205d9fea94bfc759c697f6a921447b8
#
_entry.id   5205d9fea94bfc759c697f6a921447b8
#
_cell.length_a   1.000
_cell.length_b   1.000
_cell.length_c   1.000
_cell.angle_alpha   90.00
_cell.angle_beta   90.00
_cell.angle_gamma   90.00
#
_symmetry.space_group_name_H-M   'P 1'
#
loop_
_entity.id
_entity.type
_entity.pdbx_description
1 polymer ?
#
loop_
_entity_poly.entity_id
_entity_poly.type
_entity_poly.pdbx_seq_one_letter_code
_entity_poly.pdbx_strand_id
1 'polypeptide(L)'
;EWGSATDLPFADGRFDAAYSQNVSMNIADKTTLFGEAYRVLRPGGSFALSELALGDGGDVIYPAPWSSDGVHSHLLSEQQTVDALRGAGFDVVSIQDNSDAVRQFFEEQKEAVRRDGPPKLGNFILMGDNAKEKARNAARNQMEGRTRPIEILCRRGL
;
A
#
# COMPACT_ATOMS: atom_id res chain seq x y z
N GLU A 1 -17.91 0.67 11.22
CA GLU A 1 -17.43 1.25 12.50
C GLU A 1 -16.19 2.09 12.27
N TRP A 2 -15.99 3.10 13.12
CA TRP A 2 -14.75 3.88 13.12
C TRP A 2 -13.80 3.26 14.13
N GLY A 3 -12.50 3.17 13.77
CA GLY A 3 -11.47 2.62 14.63
C GLY A 3 -10.07 2.90 14.09
N SER A 4 -9.08 2.70 14.92
CA SER A 4 -7.69 2.69 14.51
C SER A 4 -7.33 1.31 13.96
N ALA A 5 -6.53 1.25 12.90
CA ALA A 5 -5.98 -0.03 12.42
C ALA A 5 -4.98 -0.67 13.42
N THR A 6 -4.54 0.10 14.42
CA THR A 6 -3.72 -0.36 15.54
C THR A 6 -4.53 -0.65 16.81
N ASP A 7 -5.86 -0.54 16.75
CA ASP A 7 -6.77 -0.85 17.86
C ASP A 7 -8.16 -1.10 17.26
N LEU A 8 -8.34 -2.26 16.63
CA LEU A 8 -9.56 -2.61 15.93
C LEU A 8 -10.68 -2.95 16.92
N PRO A 9 -11.88 -2.33 16.81
CA PRO A 9 -13.00 -2.52 17.74
C PRO A 9 -13.75 -3.85 17.50
N PHE A 10 -13.01 -4.94 17.26
CA PHE A 10 -13.56 -6.26 16.96
C PHE A 10 -12.96 -7.31 17.89
N ALA A 11 -13.75 -8.33 18.22
CA ALA A 11 -13.27 -9.48 18.96
C ALA A 11 -12.29 -10.32 18.16
N ASP A 12 -11.46 -11.09 18.85
CA ASP A 12 -10.52 -12.05 18.27
C ASP A 12 -11.25 -13.08 17.40
N GLY A 13 -10.66 -13.43 16.28
CA GLY A 13 -11.18 -14.46 15.40
C GLY A 13 -12.55 -14.13 14.76
N ARG A 14 -12.89 -12.87 14.63
CA ARG A 14 -14.19 -12.41 14.14
C ARG A 14 -14.41 -12.62 12.64
N PHE A 15 -13.34 -12.56 11.84
CA PHE A 15 -13.43 -12.48 10.39
C PHE A 15 -12.74 -13.67 9.69
N ASP A 16 -13.28 -14.07 8.54
CA ASP A 16 -12.72 -15.07 7.65
C ASP A 16 -11.58 -14.54 6.81
N ALA A 17 -11.68 -13.25 6.47
CA ALA A 17 -10.69 -12.55 5.68
C ALA A 17 -10.67 -11.07 6.04
N ALA A 18 -9.50 -10.45 5.85
CA ALA A 18 -9.29 -9.02 5.91
C ALA A 18 -8.45 -8.59 4.72
N TYR A 19 -8.58 -7.32 4.33
CA TYR A 19 -7.66 -6.72 3.37
C TYR A 19 -7.26 -5.32 3.80
N SER A 20 -6.06 -4.92 3.37
CA SER A 20 -5.55 -3.56 3.53
C SER A 20 -5.03 -3.07 2.19
N GLN A 21 -5.40 -1.84 1.82
CA GLN A 21 -5.01 -1.23 0.57
C GLN A 21 -4.52 0.19 0.81
N ASN A 22 -3.22 0.43 0.57
CA ASN A 22 -2.56 1.73 0.73
C ASN A 22 -2.76 2.36 2.13
N VAL A 23 -2.73 1.54 3.18
CA VAL A 23 -2.92 1.96 4.58
C VAL A 23 -1.61 1.93 5.34
N SER A 24 -0.86 0.82 5.23
CA SER A 24 0.30 0.57 6.10
C SER A 24 1.38 1.64 5.95
N MET A 25 1.52 2.24 4.78
CA MET A 25 2.49 3.31 4.53
C MET A 25 2.32 4.54 5.46
N ASN A 26 1.12 4.73 6.03
CA ASN A 26 0.80 5.86 6.92
C ASN A 26 0.94 5.51 8.41
N ILE A 27 1.29 4.27 8.75
CA ILE A 27 1.32 3.77 10.13
C ILE A 27 2.75 3.36 10.48
N ALA A 28 3.34 4.01 11.50
CA ALA A 28 4.70 3.72 11.94
C ALA A 28 4.79 2.36 12.64
N ASP A 29 3.83 2.05 13.51
CA ASP A 29 3.80 0.81 14.30
C ASP A 29 3.23 -0.36 13.48
N LYS A 30 4.10 -0.99 12.69
CA LYS A 30 3.75 -2.17 11.89
C LYS A 30 3.45 -3.39 12.73
N THR A 31 4.09 -3.50 13.88
CA THR A 31 3.90 -4.65 14.79
C THR A 31 2.47 -4.68 15.29
N THR A 32 1.99 -3.56 15.80
CA THR A 32 0.61 -3.46 16.28
C THR A 32 -0.39 -3.55 15.12
N LEU A 33 -0.13 -2.89 13.98
CA LEU A 33 -0.99 -2.95 12.80
C LEU A 33 -1.23 -4.40 12.34
N PHE A 34 -0.16 -5.14 12.09
CA PHE A 34 -0.29 -6.52 11.60
C PHE A 34 -0.73 -7.49 12.70
N GLY A 35 -0.38 -7.20 13.97
CA GLY A 35 -0.90 -7.93 15.12
C GLY A 35 -2.42 -7.84 15.25
N GLU A 36 -2.99 -6.66 15.07
CA GLU A 36 -4.44 -6.45 15.07
C GLU A 36 -5.13 -7.15 13.89
N ALA A 37 -4.56 -7.05 12.69
CA ALA A 37 -5.05 -7.79 11.53
C ALA A 37 -5.04 -9.31 11.78
N TYR A 38 -3.99 -9.83 12.41
CA TYR A 38 -3.89 -11.23 12.79
C TYR A 38 -4.92 -11.60 13.86
N ARG A 39 -5.05 -10.80 14.91
CA ARG A 39 -5.96 -11.05 16.04
C ARG A 39 -7.41 -11.20 15.61
N VAL A 40 -7.89 -10.31 14.75
CA VAL A 40 -9.31 -10.30 14.33
C VAL A 40 -9.68 -11.38 13.33
N LEU A 41 -8.70 -12.00 12.67
CA LEU A 41 -8.94 -13.13 11.77
C LEU A 41 -9.09 -14.42 12.59
N ARG A 42 -9.99 -15.32 12.15
CA ARG A 42 -10.06 -16.68 12.69
C ARG A 42 -8.85 -17.52 12.26
N PRO A 43 -8.51 -18.60 12.99
CA PRO A 43 -7.54 -19.58 12.49
C PRO A 43 -7.86 -20.04 11.06
N GLY A 44 -6.86 -20.09 10.20
CA GLY A 44 -7.02 -20.34 8.76
C GLY A 44 -7.56 -19.16 7.93
N GLY A 45 -7.87 -18.05 8.56
CA GLY A 45 -8.32 -16.81 7.88
C GLY A 45 -7.25 -16.20 6.99
N SER A 46 -7.66 -15.44 5.97
CA SER A 46 -6.76 -14.84 4.97
C SER A 46 -6.60 -13.34 5.18
N PHE A 47 -5.39 -12.83 4.97
CA PHE A 47 -5.10 -11.40 4.92
C PHE A 47 -4.48 -11.04 3.57
N ALA A 48 -5.12 -10.12 2.83
CA ALA A 48 -4.60 -9.58 1.57
C ALA A 48 -4.10 -8.15 1.80
N LEU A 49 -2.86 -7.88 1.38
CA LEU A 49 -2.22 -6.59 1.49
C LEU A 49 -1.88 -6.08 0.08
N SER A 50 -2.33 -4.87 -0.28
CA SER A 50 -1.96 -4.18 -1.52
C SER A 50 -1.37 -2.82 -1.14
N GLU A 51 -0.06 -2.66 -1.33
CA GLU A 51 0.70 -1.54 -0.77
C GLU A 51 1.79 -1.05 -1.73
N LEU A 52 2.33 0.12 -1.42
CA LEU A 52 3.60 0.56 -1.97
C LEU A 52 4.74 0.16 -1.03
N ALA A 53 5.72 -0.55 -1.55
CA ALA A 53 6.97 -0.83 -0.87
C ALA A 53 8.07 0.15 -1.33
N LEU A 54 9.12 0.31 -0.51
CA LEU A 54 10.35 0.95 -0.94
C LEU A 54 11.03 0.08 -2.01
N GLY A 55 11.49 0.71 -3.07
CA GLY A 55 12.37 0.13 -4.06
C GLY A 55 13.82 0.55 -3.85
N ASP A 56 14.66 0.18 -4.80
CA ASP A 56 16.11 0.43 -4.81
C ASP A 56 16.54 1.57 -5.75
N GLY A 57 15.57 2.26 -6.36
CA GLY A 57 15.81 3.39 -7.28
C GLY A 57 16.20 4.72 -6.62
N GLY A 58 16.42 4.73 -5.31
CA GLY A 58 16.80 5.90 -4.53
C GLY A 58 15.67 6.43 -3.64
N ASP A 59 15.88 7.61 -3.04
CA ASP A 59 14.95 8.21 -2.10
C ASP A 59 13.60 8.56 -2.75
N VAL A 60 12.52 8.38 -1.99
CA VAL A 60 11.16 8.74 -2.42
C VAL A 60 11.04 10.25 -2.61
N ILE A 61 10.48 10.66 -3.73
CA ILE A 61 10.25 12.06 -4.08
C ILE A 61 8.90 12.51 -3.51
N TYR A 62 8.91 13.59 -2.77
CA TYR A 62 7.73 14.25 -2.22
C TYR A 62 7.49 15.62 -2.90
N PRO A 63 6.26 16.18 -2.85
CA PRO A 63 5.06 15.59 -2.27
C PRO A 63 4.57 14.36 -3.05
N ALA A 64 4.04 13.38 -2.31
CA ALA A 64 3.41 12.18 -2.85
C ALA A 64 1.94 12.11 -2.43
N PRO A 65 1.09 11.29 -3.06
CA PRO A 65 -0.34 11.22 -2.70
C PRO A 65 -0.63 10.93 -1.23
N TRP A 66 0.24 10.18 -0.55
CA TRP A 66 0.09 9.78 0.85
C TRP A 66 0.84 10.67 1.85
N SER A 67 1.80 11.49 1.40
CA SER A 67 2.57 12.39 2.27
C SER A 67 3.08 13.60 1.51
N SER A 68 3.01 14.78 2.15
CA SER A 68 3.46 16.03 1.53
C SER A 68 4.97 16.25 1.65
N ASP A 69 5.60 15.75 2.70
CA ASP A 69 7.00 16.02 3.06
C ASP A 69 7.80 14.76 3.46
N GLY A 70 7.14 13.61 3.53
CA GLY A 70 7.74 12.35 3.95
C GLY A 70 7.76 12.09 5.45
N VAL A 71 7.45 13.07 6.30
CA VAL A 71 7.51 12.94 7.77
C VAL A 71 6.61 11.81 8.29
N HIS A 72 5.44 11.64 7.66
CA HIS A 72 4.48 10.60 8.00
C HIS A 72 4.46 9.46 6.97
N SER A 73 5.55 9.28 6.23
CA SER A 73 5.69 8.18 5.27
C SER A 73 6.52 7.07 5.91
N HIS A 74 5.88 5.95 6.15
CA HIS A 74 6.47 4.79 6.83
C HIS A 74 6.51 3.57 5.92
N LEU A 75 6.95 3.78 4.67
CA LEU A 75 7.15 2.70 3.72
C LEU A 75 8.20 1.70 4.21
N LEU A 76 7.96 0.44 3.97
CA LEU A 76 8.92 -0.65 4.17
C LEU A 76 9.34 -1.21 2.80
N SER A 77 10.50 -1.82 2.72
CA SER A 77 10.82 -2.68 1.58
C SER A 77 9.92 -3.92 1.56
N GLU A 78 9.85 -4.63 0.45
CA GLU A 78 9.13 -5.90 0.36
C GLU A 78 9.58 -6.87 1.46
N GLN A 79 10.90 -7.05 1.63
CA GLN A 79 11.45 -7.94 2.64
C GLN A 79 11.06 -7.53 4.07
N GLN A 80 11.16 -6.23 4.39
CA GLN A 80 10.75 -5.72 5.71
C GLN A 80 9.25 -5.91 5.96
N THR A 81 8.42 -5.77 4.91
CA THR A 81 6.97 -6.02 5.02
C THR A 81 6.68 -7.48 5.30
N VAL A 82 7.36 -8.39 4.60
CA VAL A 82 7.26 -9.84 4.81
C VAL A 82 7.70 -10.22 6.23
N ASP A 83 8.81 -9.67 6.70
CA ASP A 83 9.33 -9.95 8.04
C ASP A 83 8.38 -9.44 9.12
N ALA A 84 7.77 -8.28 8.93
CA ALA A 84 6.76 -7.73 9.85
C ALA A 84 5.48 -8.58 9.89
N LEU A 85 5.01 -9.07 8.74
CA LEU A 85 3.86 -9.98 8.64
C LEU A 85 4.14 -11.32 9.33
N ARG A 86 5.31 -11.91 9.09
CA ARG A 86 5.75 -13.14 9.77
C ARG A 86 5.92 -12.94 11.28
N GLY A 87 6.46 -11.78 11.68
CA GLY A 87 6.58 -11.39 13.09
C GLY A 87 5.23 -11.29 13.81
N ALA A 88 4.17 -10.94 13.10
CA ALA A 88 2.80 -10.94 13.60
C ALA A 88 2.15 -12.35 13.62
N GLY A 89 2.80 -13.37 13.08
CA GLY A 89 2.34 -14.76 13.07
C GLY A 89 1.72 -15.24 11.76
N PHE A 90 1.74 -14.42 10.71
CA PHE A 90 1.20 -14.82 9.41
C PHE A 90 2.13 -15.77 8.64
N ASP A 91 1.54 -16.75 7.98
CA ASP A 91 2.16 -17.49 6.89
C ASP A 91 1.98 -16.72 5.58
N VAL A 92 3.08 -16.27 4.97
CA VAL A 92 3.06 -15.58 3.67
C VAL A 92 2.89 -16.62 2.56
N VAL A 93 1.77 -16.54 1.84
CA VAL A 93 1.39 -17.52 0.80
C VAL A 93 1.94 -17.10 -0.57
N SER A 94 1.81 -15.82 -0.91
CA SER A 94 2.31 -15.30 -2.18
C SER A 94 2.69 -13.83 -2.06
N ILE A 95 3.63 -13.42 -2.88
CA ILE A 95 4.07 -12.04 -3.06
C ILE A 95 4.07 -11.78 -4.56
N GLN A 96 3.52 -10.65 -4.98
CA GLN A 96 3.50 -10.22 -6.36
C GLN A 96 3.98 -8.78 -6.45
N ASP A 97 5.02 -8.53 -7.24
CA ASP A 97 5.45 -7.20 -7.67
C ASP A 97 4.65 -6.81 -8.93
N ASN A 98 3.87 -5.75 -8.84
CA ASN A 98 3.03 -5.25 -9.92
C ASN A 98 3.68 -4.07 -10.67
N SER A 99 4.98 -3.85 -10.53
CA SER A 99 5.70 -2.71 -11.13
C SER A 99 5.54 -2.63 -12.63
N ASP A 100 5.58 -3.76 -13.35
CA ASP A 100 5.42 -3.77 -14.81
C ASP A 100 4.01 -3.41 -15.23
N ALA A 101 2.99 -3.97 -14.57
CA ALA A 101 1.60 -3.65 -14.85
C ALA A 101 1.28 -2.17 -14.60
N VAL A 102 1.86 -1.60 -13.53
CA VAL A 102 1.67 -0.18 -13.22
C VAL A 102 2.43 0.71 -14.20
N ARG A 103 3.63 0.35 -14.64
CA ARG A 103 4.34 1.07 -15.71
C ARG A 103 3.53 1.09 -17.01
N GLN A 104 2.99 -0.05 -17.43
CA GLN A 104 2.12 -0.14 -18.60
C GLN A 104 0.88 0.74 -18.43
N PHE A 105 0.21 0.69 -17.29
CA PHE A 105 -0.93 1.54 -16.98
C PHE A 105 -0.61 3.04 -17.12
N PHE A 106 0.55 3.50 -16.62
CA PHE A 106 0.94 4.90 -16.77
C PHE A 106 1.18 5.31 -18.24
N GLU A 107 1.79 4.44 -19.04
CA GLU A 107 1.97 4.75 -20.48
C GLU A 107 0.60 4.80 -21.21
N GLU A 108 -0.29 3.85 -20.93
CA GLU A 108 -1.65 3.86 -21.49
C GLU A 108 -2.45 5.12 -21.09
N GLN A 109 -2.34 5.53 -19.80
CA GLN A 109 -2.98 6.76 -19.32
C GLN A 109 -2.41 8.02 -20.00
N LYS A 110 -1.11 8.07 -20.21
CA LYS A 110 -0.44 9.17 -20.89
C LYS A 110 -0.88 9.28 -22.37
N GLU A 111 -1.05 8.16 -23.04
CA GLU A 111 -1.58 8.12 -24.41
C GLU A 111 -3.06 8.53 -24.44
N ALA A 112 -3.87 8.05 -23.50
CA ALA A 112 -5.26 8.44 -23.39
C ALA A 112 -5.43 9.96 -23.16
N VAL A 113 -4.61 10.54 -22.27
CA VAL A 113 -4.62 12.00 -22.05
C VAL A 113 -4.18 12.78 -23.27
N ARG A 114 -3.22 12.27 -24.07
CA ARG A 114 -2.81 12.93 -25.32
C ARG A 114 -3.93 12.91 -26.37
N ARG A 115 -4.69 11.83 -26.43
CA ARG A 115 -5.76 11.63 -27.43
C ARG A 115 -7.04 12.36 -27.04
N ASP A 116 -7.49 12.23 -25.79
CA ASP A 116 -8.83 12.59 -25.33
C ASP A 116 -8.82 13.79 -24.35
N GLY A 117 -7.63 14.27 -23.98
CA GLY A 117 -7.44 15.27 -22.94
C GLY A 117 -7.48 14.70 -21.51
N PRO A 118 -7.26 15.52 -20.49
CA PRO A 118 -7.27 15.06 -19.11
C PRO A 118 -8.67 14.61 -18.68
N PRO A 119 -8.78 13.54 -17.87
CA PRO A 119 -10.06 13.06 -17.39
C PRO A 119 -10.75 14.10 -16.51
N LYS A 120 -12.07 14.19 -16.59
CA LYS A 120 -12.88 15.10 -15.76
C LYS A 120 -12.94 14.67 -14.30
N LEU A 121 -12.84 13.39 -14.05
CA LEU A 121 -12.87 12.77 -12.69
C LEU A 121 -11.66 11.88 -12.51
N GLY A 122 -11.10 11.85 -11.31
CA GLY A 122 -9.95 11.01 -10.98
C GLY A 122 -9.43 11.28 -9.57
N ASN A 123 -8.44 10.52 -9.14
CA ASN A 123 -7.84 10.63 -7.81
C ASN A 123 -7.28 12.01 -7.48
N PHE A 124 -6.99 12.83 -8.49
CA PHE A 124 -6.51 14.20 -8.29
C PHE A 124 -7.49 15.08 -7.50
N ILE A 125 -8.80 14.76 -7.50
CA ILE A 125 -9.81 15.50 -6.71
C ILE A 125 -9.54 15.34 -5.21
N LEU A 126 -9.01 14.19 -4.80
CA LEU A 126 -8.71 13.87 -3.40
C LEU A 126 -7.32 14.36 -2.96
N MET A 127 -6.45 14.72 -3.90
CA MET A 127 -5.05 15.06 -3.63
C MET A 127 -4.85 16.52 -3.18
N GLY A 128 -5.87 17.38 -3.32
CA GLY A 128 -5.80 18.81 -2.95
C GLY A 128 -5.02 19.67 -3.95
N ASP A 129 -4.57 20.84 -3.52
CA ASP A 129 -4.03 21.90 -4.39
C ASP A 129 -2.79 21.48 -5.22
N ASN A 130 -1.96 20.58 -4.71
CA ASN A 130 -0.76 20.06 -5.41
C ASN A 130 -1.00 18.75 -6.16
N ALA A 131 -2.24 18.44 -6.52
CA ALA A 131 -2.60 17.15 -7.15
C ALA A 131 -1.72 16.81 -8.37
N LYS A 132 -1.42 17.79 -9.23
CA LYS A 132 -0.57 17.58 -10.42
C LYS A 132 0.87 17.21 -10.05
N GLU A 133 1.43 17.84 -9.02
CA GLU A 133 2.79 17.56 -8.56
C GLU A 133 2.85 16.21 -7.87
N LYS A 134 1.91 15.90 -6.99
CA LYS A 134 1.78 14.60 -6.33
C LYS A 134 1.65 13.46 -7.34
N ALA A 135 0.80 13.62 -8.36
CA ALA A 135 0.63 12.62 -9.42
C ALA A 135 1.91 12.41 -10.24
N ARG A 136 2.60 13.52 -10.60
CA ARG A 136 3.88 13.45 -11.33
C ARG A 136 4.95 12.74 -10.49
N ASN A 137 5.07 13.09 -9.21
CA ASN A 137 6.06 12.48 -8.33
C ASN A 137 5.74 11.00 -8.06
N ALA A 138 4.45 10.62 -7.90
CA ALA A 138 4.04 9.22 -7.78
C ALA A 138 4.44 8.39 -9.01
N ALA A 139 4.13 8.89 -10.20
CA ALA A 139 4.55 8.23 -11.44
C ALA A 139 6.09 8.12 -11.53
N ARG A 140 6.81 9.19 -11.20
CA ARG A 140 8.27 9.21 -11.20
C ARG A 140 8.86 8.21 -10.20
N ASN A 141 8.35 8.17 -8.97
CA ASN A 141 8.78 7.22 -7.95
C ASN A 141 8.67 5.76 -8.44
N GLN A 142 7.59 5.43 -9.14
CA GLN A 142 7.39 4.07 -9.66
C GLN A 142 8.22 3.80 -10.93
N MET A 143 8.30 4.76 -11.86
CA MET A 143 9.11 4.60 -13.08
C MET A 143 10.61 4.47 -12.79
N GLU A 144 11.11 5.18 -11.78
CA GLU A 144 12.50 5.13 -11.33
C GLU A 144 12.77 3.99 -10.33
N GLY A 145 11.76 3.18 -9.98
CA GLY A 145 11.90 2.08 -9.02
C GLY A 145 12.15 2.51 -7.59
N ARG A 146 11.80 3.76 -7.23
CA ARG A 146 11.91 4.26 -5.84
C ARG A 146 10.82 3.69 -4.95
N THR A 147 9.66 3.41 -5.54
CA THR A 147 8.56 2.66 -4.91
C THR A 147 8.13 1.52 -5.82
N ARG A 148 7.66 0.42 -5.22
CA ARG A 148 7.14 -0.78 -5.91
C ARG A 148 5.74 -1.08 -5.40
N PRO A 149 4.74 -1.21 -6.28
CA PRO A 149 3.44 -1.70 -5.91
C PRO A 149 3.51 -3.22 -5.69
N ILE A 150 3.22 -3.67 -4.48
CA ILE A 150 3.25 -5.09 -4.11
C ILE A 150 1.90 -5.56 -3.62
N GLU A 151 1.60 -6.82 -3.89
CA GLU A 151 0.47 -7.54 -3.30
C GLU A 151 0.99 -8.74 -2.54
N ILE A 152 0.52 -8.92 -1.32
CA ILE A 152 0.90 -10.02 -0.46
C ILE A 152 -0.36 -10.71 0.04
N LEU A 153 -0.42 -12.01 -0.14
CA LEU A 153 -1.46 -12.86 0.46
C LEU A 153 -0.86 -13.64 1.62
N CYS A 154 -1.51 -13.55 2.76
CA CYS A 154 -1.13 -14.22 3.99
C CYS A 154 -2.25 -15.10 4.54
N ARG A 155 -1.90 -16.07 5.40
CA ARG A 155 -2.85 -16.84 6.20
C ARG A 155 -2.48 -16.76 7.68
N ARG A 156 -3.51 -16.69 8.51
CA ARG A 156 -3.39 -17.00 9.93
C ARG A 156 -3.26 -18.52 10.08
N GLY A 157 -2.24 -18.99 10.80
CA GLY A 157 -2.09 -20.42 11.14
C GLY A 157 -3.34 -21.00 11.82
N LEU A 158 -3.47 -22.32 11.80
CA LEU A 158 -4.56 -23.07 12.43
C LEU A 158 -4.50 -23.01 13.95
#